data_02a887161bd7d92c7fe3ac47cefe74f6
#
_entry.id   02a887161bd7d92c7fe3ac47cefe74f6
#
_cell.length_a   1.000
_cell.length_b   1.000
_cell.length_c   1.000
_cell.angle_alpha   90.00
_cell.angle_beta   90.00
_cell.angle_gamma   90.00
#
_symmetry.space_group_name_H-M   'P 1'
#
loop_
_entity.id
_entity.type
_entity.pdbx_description
1 polymer ?
#
loop_
_entity_poly.entity_id
_entity_poly.type
_entity_poly.pdbx_seq_one_letter_code
_entity_poly.pdbx_strand_id
1 'polypeptide(L)'
;LSPKVLVITNIEEDHLDYYKDIADIKSAFRELAEKVPPTGAIICDPSNPYVRDVIEGLEAKIVDYTTYDDKVPALLVPGKYNKSNASCILAVVDFLGLPVHEAGVALQSFAGTWRRFEYIGKTETGALVYDDYAHHPTEINAVLGMVEEEFPNKKVFVVFHPHLYSRTKLLFRDFVNSLSRKGIEVLLPPIYPAREELDPTISSGMLAEEIRKSGGNAEAYSSFEEIAQYLSQKLTSEDLLLTLGAGESNNLAYKLARPQKQDNF
;
A
#
# COMPACT_ATOMS: atom_id res chain seq x y z
N LEU A 1 19.37 -0.02 -16.94
CA LEU A 1 18.19 0.42 -17.71
C LEU A 1 18.49 1.75 -18.40
N SER A 2 17.90 1.99 -19.58
CA SER A 2 17.96 3.26 -20.31
C SER A 2 16.52 3.62 -20.72
N PRO A 3 15.72 4.17 -19.80
CA PRO A 3 14.33 4.45 -20.06
C PRO A 3 14.17 5.63 -21.03
N LYS A 4 13.22 5.55 -21.95
CA LYS A 4 12.75 6.69 -22.73
C LYS A 4 11.68 7.47 -21.97
N VAL A 5 10.87 6.77 -21.17
CA VAL A 5 9.89 7.36 -20.25
C VAL A 5 10.13 6.78 -18.87
N LEU A 6 10.30 7.65 -17.90
CA LEU A 6 10.41 7.30 -16.48
C LEU A 6 9.20 7.85 -15.76
N VAL A 7 8.52 7.00 -14.97
CA VAL A 7 7.45 7.43 -14.09
C VAL A 7 7.95 7.37 -12.64
N ILE A 8 7.84 8.46 -11.92
CA ILE A 8 8.13 8.55 -10.49
C ILE A 8 6.82 8.91 -9.78
N THR A 9 6.23 7.95 -9.10
CA THR A 9 4.97 8.14 -8.37
C THR A 9 5.18 8.86 -7.05
N ASN A 10 6.22 8.48 -6.29
CA ASN A 10 6.67 9.13 -5.06
C ASN A 10 8.13 8.76 -4.76
N ILE A 11 8.74 9.48 -3.83
CA ILE A 11 10.04 9.16 -3.23
C ILE A 11 9.88 9.28 -1.71
N GLU A 12 10.18 8.20 -0.99
CA GLU A 12 10.04 8.10 0.47
C GLU A 12 11.21 7.31 1.07
N GLU A 13 11.35 7.37 2.38
CA GLU A 13 12.31 6.55 3.13
C GLU A 13 11.83 5.10 3.20
N ASP A 14 12.32 4.26 2.30
CA ASP A 14 12.13 2.81 2.32
C ASP A 14 13.45 2.11 1.99
N HIS A 15 13.50 0.80 2.20
CA HIS A 15 14.71 0.00 1.96
C HIS A 15 15.96 0.52 2.67
N LEU A 16 15.81 1.00 3.92
CA LEU A 16 16.91 1.49 4.75
C LEU A 16 17.84 0.36 5.24
N ASP A 17 17.55 -0.89 4.89
CA ASP A 17 18.47 -2.01 4.92
C ASP A 17 19.52 -1.96 3.80
N TYR A 18 19.25 -1.20 2.73
CA TYR A 18 20.13 -1.00 1.58
C TYR A 18 20.63 0.45 1.46
N TYR A 19 19.72 1.43 1.51
CA TYR A 19 20.05 2.85 1.46
C TYR A 19 20.31 3.40 2.85
N LYS A 20 21.25 4.33 2.97
CA LYS A 20 21.62 4.94 4.25
C LYS A 20 20.55 5.89 4.78
N ASP A 21 19.98 6.68 3.88
CA ASP A 21 19.03 7.75 4.18
C ASP A 21 18.30 8.20 2.92
N ILE A 22 17.39 9.17 3.05
CA ILE A 22 16.65 9.77 1.94
C ILE A 22 17.56 10.42 0.88
N ALA A 23 18.75 10.92 1.25
CA ALA A 23 19.67 11.52 0.29
C ALA A 23 20.26 10.47 -0.63
N ASP A 24 20.59 9.29 -0.10
CA ASP A 24 21.08 8.13 -0.85
C ASP A 24 19.99 7.61 -1.80
N ILE A 25 18.75 7.52 -1.32
CA ILE A 25 17.57 7.16 -2.15
C ILE A 25 17.39 8.16 -3.30
N LYS A 26 17.40 9.48 -3.00
CA LYS A 26 17.30 10.52 -4.05
C LYS A 26 18.43 10.42 -5.07
N SER A 27 19.64 10.10 -4.63
CA SER A 27 20.80 9.91 -5.53
C SER A 27 20.57 8.74 -6.50
N ALA A 28 20.02 7.62 -6.03
CA ALA A 28 19.69 6.48 -6.89
C ALA A 28 18.59 6.82 -7.92
N PHE A 29 17.54 7.55 -7.50
CA PHE A 29 16.52 8.04 -8.41
C PHE A 29 17.09 9.03 -9.44
N ARG A 30 17.97 9.92 -9.00
CA ARG A 30 18.66 10.88 -9.86
C ARG A 30 19.51 10.18 -10.93
N GLU A 31 20.30 9.18 -10.55
CA GLU A 31 21.12 8.40 -11.48
C GLU A 31 20.26 7.72 -12.57
N LEU A 32 19.06 7.23 -12.23
CA LEU A 32 18.14 6.67 -13.22
C LEU A 32 17.52 7.76 -14.11
N ALA A 33 17.13 8.89 -13.50
CA ALA A 33 16.49 10.00 -14.20
C ALA A 33 17.44 10.64 -15.25
N GLU A 34 18.74 10.74 -14.95
CA GLU A 34 19.78 11.23 -15.88
C GLU A 34 19.95 10.35 -17.13
N LYS A 35 19.50 9.09 -17.08
CA LYS A 35 19.54 8.18 -18.24
C LYS A 35 18.38 8.40 -19.20
N VAL A 36 17.41 9.25 -18.87
CA VAL A 36 16.30 9.62 -19.75
C VAL A 36 16.83 10.66 -20.77
N PRO A 37 16.75 10.39 -22.07
CA PRO A 37 17.27 11.31 -23.07
C PRO A 37 16.43 12.59 -23.17
N PRO A 38 16.96 13.70 -23.75
CA PRO A 38 16.20 14.94 -23.95
C PRO A 38 14.91 14.77 -24.76
N THR A 39 14.84 13.72 -25.60
CA THR A 39 13.63 13.35 -26.37
C THR A 39 12.65 12.48 -25.57
N GLY A 40 13.00 12.09 -24.35
CA GLY A 40 12.19 11.32 -23.44
C GLY A 40 11.39 12.18 -22.46
N ALA A 41 10.75 11.54 -21.49
CA ALA A 41 10.01 12.23 -20.46
C ALA A 41 10.20 11.59 -19.07
N ILE A 42 10.12 12.43 -18.06
CA ILE A 42 9.95 12.03 -16.67
C ILE A 42 8.55 12.48 -16.24
N ILE A 43 7.69 11.51 -15.93
CA ILE A 43 6.31 11.71 -15.51
C ILE A 43 6.29 11.62 -14.01
N CYS A 44 5.96 12.71 -13.33
CA CYS A 44 6.06 12.82 -11.89
C CYS A 44 5.14 13.92 -11.34
N ASP A 45 5.06 14.01 -10.01
CA ASP A 45 4.52 15.18 -9.30
C ASP A 45 5.67 16.12 -8.91
N PRO A 46 5.89 17.23 -9.62
CA PRO A 46 6.97 18.18 -9.32
C PRO A 46 6.70 19.01 -8.05
N SER A 47 5.51 18.95 -7.46
CA SER A 47 5.22 19.60 -6.19
C SER A 47 5.81 18.85 -5.00
N ASN A 48 6.05 17.53 -5.14
CA ASN A 48 6.74 16.74 -4.13
C ASN A 48 8.21 17.20 -4.01
N PRO A 49 8.67 17.61 -2.81
CA PRO A 49 10.00 18.19 -2.63
C PRO A 49 11.13 17.21 -3.00
N TYR A 50 11.00 15.93 -2.68
CA TYR A 50 12.02 14.92 -3.02
C TYR A 50 12.10 14.64 -4.52
N VAL A 51 10.94 14.60 -5.19
CA VAL A 51 10.87 14.46 -6.65
C VAL A 51 11.48 15.68 -7.33
N ARG A 52 11.13 16.90 -6.86
CA ARG A 52 11.69 18.14 -7.40
C ARG A 52 13.22 18.17 -7.33
N ASP A 53 13.81 17.79 -6.18
CA ASP A 53 15.26 17.70 -6.01
C ASP A 53 15.91 16.74 -7.02
N VAL A 54 15.20 15.63 -7.33
CA VAL A 54 15.69 14.62 -8.28
C VAL A 54 15.64 15.10 -9.73
N ILE A 55 14.61 15.87 -10.12
CA ILE A 55 14.42 16.28 -11.52
C ILE A 55 15.06 17.63 -11.87
N GLU A 56 15.54 18.38 -10.89
CA GLU A 56 16.12 19.72 -11.12
C GLU A 56 17.29 19.69 -12.12
N GLY A 57 17.21 20.56 -13.14
CA GLY A 57 18.25 20.71 -14.15
C GLY A 57 18.40 19.55 -15.15
N LEU A 58 17.46 18.60 -15.18
CA LEU A 58 17.44 17.55 -16.21
C LEU A 58 16.94 18.10 -17.54
N GLU A 59 17.50 17.56 -18.65
CA GLU A 59 17.13 17.96 -20.00
C GLU A 59 15.87 17.26 -20.54
N ALA A 60 15.49 16.12 -19.92
CA ALA A 60 14.28 15.38 -20.27
C ALA A 60 13.02 16.22 -20.01
N LYS A 61 11.97 16.01 -20.79
CA LYS A 61 10.69 16.69 -20.58
C LYS A 61 10.07 16.26 -19.27
N ILE A 62 9.81 17.20 -18.37
CA ILE A 62 9.03 16.95 -17.16
C ILE A 62 7.54 17.04 -17.47
N VAL A 63 6.79 16.00 -17.14
CA VAL A 63 5.33 15.92 -17.32
C VAL A 63 4.69 15.74 -15.96
N ASP A 64 3.96 16.76 -15.52
CA ASP A 64 3.19 16.72 -14.27
C ASP A 64 1.93 15.89 -14.47
N TYR A 65 1.89 14.69 -13.87
CA TYR A 65 0.74 13.79 -13.99
C TYR A 65 -0.48 14.28 -13.20
N THR A 66 -0.32 15.15 -12.20
CA THR A 66 -1.44 15.65 -11.41
C THR A 66 -2.41 16.48 -12.24
N THR A 67 -1.92 17.05 -13.36
CA THR A 67 -2.76 17.77 -14.34
C THR A 67 -3.75 16.87 -15.10
N TYR A 68 -3.65 15.54 -14.90
CA TYR A 68 -4.57 14.56 -15.48
C TYR A 68 -5.63 14.07 -14.49
N ASP A 69 -5.62 14.51 -13.23
CA ASP A 69 -6.55 14.04 -12.19
C ASP A 69 -8.03 14.21 -12.56
N ASP A 70 -8.37 15.28 -13.25
CA ASP A 70 -9.75 15.55 -13.72
C ASP A 70 -10.13 14.70 -14.94
N LYS A 71 -9.18 14.06 -15.60
CA LYS A 71 -9.40 13.18 -16.75
C LYS A 71 -9.52 11.70 -16.35
N VAL A 72 -9.21 11.35 -15.09
CA VAL A 72 -9.34 10.00 -14.58
C VAL A 72 -10.82 9.64 -14.47
N PRO A 73 -11.28 8.56 -15.11
CA PRO A 73 -12.68 8.12 -15.00
C PRO A 73 -12.95 7.51 -13.62
N ALA A 74 -14.22 7.15 -13.37
CA ALA A 74 -14.55 6.32 -12.22
C ALA A 74 -13.82 4.96 -12.35
N LEU A 75 -13.06 4.61 -11.31
CA LEU A 75 -12.28 3.37 -11.25
C LEU A 75 -13.05 2.30 -10.46
N LEU A 76 -12.85 1.03 -10.80
CA LEU A 76 -13.33 -0.09 -9.98
C LEU A 76 -12.52 -0.26 -8.70
N VAL A 77 -11.25 0.16 -8.71
CA VAL A 77 -10.36 0.10 -7.55
C VAL A 77 -10.39 1.44 -6.80
N PRO A 78 -10.76 1.43 -5.51
CA PRO A 78 -10.86 2.66 -4.73
C PRO A 78 -9.48 3.21 -4.33
N GLY A 79 -9.47 4.42 -3.79
CA GLY A 79 -8.32 5.05 -3.17
C GLY A 79 -7.62 6.11 -4.03
N LYS A 80 -7.17 7.16 -3.34
CA LYS A 80 -6.49 8.31 -3.98
C LYS A 80 -5.22 7.91 -4.73
N TYR A 81 -4.47 6.93 -4.18
CA TYR A 81 -3.26 6.43 -4.83
C TYR A 81 -3.56 5.72 -6.17
N ASN A 82 -4.68 5.01 -6.28
CA ASN A 82 -5.10 4.40 -7.54
C ASN A 82 -5.50 5.49 -8.56
N LYS A 83 -6.13 6.58 -8.11
CA LYS A 83 -6.40 7.74 -8.96
C LYS A 83 -5.09 8.36 -9.45
N SER A 84 -4.11 8.59 -8.58
CA SER A 84 -2.78 9.08 -8.97
C SER A 84 -2.07 8.15 -9.96
N ASN A 85 -2.13 6.83 -9.74
CA ASN A 85 -1.57 5.86 -10.67
C ASN A 85 -2.26 5.93 -12.04
N ALA A 86 -3.58 6.10 -12.07
CA ALA A 86 -4.33 6.29 -13.32
C ALA A 86 -3.94 7.60 -14.02
N SER A 87 -3.74 8.69 -13.28
CA SER A 87 -3.21 9.96 -13.82
C SER A 87 -1.85 9.78 -14.47
N CYS A 88 -0.94 9.01 -13.81
CA CYS A 88 0.36 8.66 -14.41
C CYS A 88 0.19 7.91 -15.74
N ILE A 89 -0.74 6.94 -15.82
CA ILE A 89 -1.01 6.18 -17.04
C ILE A 89 -1.49 7.10 -18.16
N LEU A 90 -2.45 8.00 -17.86
CA LEU A 90 -2.97 8.94 -18.84
C LEU A 90 -1.88 9.90 -19.34
N ALA A 91 -0.99 10.36 -18.45
CA ALA A 91 0.15 11.20 -18.82
C ALA A 91 1.16 10.46 -19.72
N VAL A 92 1.42 9.17 -19.44
CA VAL A 92 2.26 8.32 -20.31
C VAL A 92 1.65 8.17 -21.69
N VAL A 93 0.35 7.85 -21.77
CA VAL A 93 -0.40 7.64 -23.01
C VAL A 93 -0.37 8.91 -23.86
N ASP A 94 -0.62 10.07 -23.25
CA ASP A 94 -0.60 11.38 -23.94
C ASP A 94 0.80 11.72 -24.46
N PHE A 95 1.84 11.52 -23.64
CA PHE A 95 3.24 11.72 -24.08
C PHE A 95 3.62 10.84 -25.28
N LEU A 96 3.09 9.63 -25.34
CA LEU A 96 3.33 8.71 -26.46
C LEU A 96 2.48 9.03 -27.71
N GLY A 97 1.61 10.05 -27.65
CA GLY A 97 0.71 10.41 -28.75
C GLY A 97 -0.40 9.39 -29.00
N LEU A 98 -0.75 8.61 -27.96
CA LEU A 98 -1.82 7.61 -28.03
C LEU A 98 -3.16 8.22 -27.57
N PRO A 99 -4.33 7.60 -27.93
CA PRO A 99 -5.63 8.14 -27.59
C PRO A 99 -5.93 8.07 -26.08
N VAL A 100 -5.84 9.19 -25.38
CA VAL A 100 -6.09 9.29 -23.92
C VAL A 100 -7.51 8.81 -23.55
N HIS A 101 -8.50 9.05 -24.41
CA HIS A 101 -9.88 8.62 -24.17
C HIS A 101 -9.99 7.07 -24.12
N GLU A 102 -9.33 6.36 -25.02
CA GLU A 102 -9.33 4.89 -25.04
C GLU A 102 -8.66 4.31 -23.78
N ALA A 103 -7.55 4.94 -23.34
CA ALA A 103 -6.91 4.58 -22.09
C ALA A 103 -7.86 4.79 -20.88
N GLY A 104 -8.63 5.89 -20.89
CA GLY A 104 -9.66 6.15 -19.88
C GLY A 104 -10.71 5.04 -19.85
N VAL A 105 -11.22 4.60 -21.01
CA VAL A 105 -12.17 3.47 -21.09
C VAL A 105 -11.56 2.18 -20.53
N ALA A 106 -10.29 1.88 -20.87
CA ALA A 106 -9.60 0.71 -20.33
C ALA A 106 -9.44 0.76 -18.80
N LEU A 107 -9.14 1.94 -18.25
CA LEU A 107 -9.03 2.14 -16.79
C LEU A 107 -10.34 1.87 -16.05
N GLN A 108 -11.50 2.11 -16.66
CA GLN A 108 -12.81 1.82 -16.05
C GLN A 108 -13.05 0.33 -15.83
N SER A 109 -12.44 -0.54 -16.62
CA SER A 109 -12.57 -2.00 -16.53
C SER A 109 -11.43 -2.65 -15.72
N PHE A 110 -10.47 -1.88 -15.24
CA PHE A 110 -9.34 -2.40 -14.48
C PHE A 110 -9.76 -2.81 -13.07
N ALA A 111 -9.73 -4.12 -12.80
CA ALA A 111 -10.17 -4.71 -11.54
C ALA A 111 -9.11 -4.72 -10.42
N GLY A 112 -7.96 -4.07 -10.64
CA GLY A 112 -6.86 -4.06 -9.67
C GLY A 112 -5.77 -5.10 -9.96
N THR A 113 -4.78 -5.14 -9.07
CA THR A 113 -3.69 -6.11 -9.11
C THR A 113 -3.71 -6.95 -7.84
N TRP A 114 -3.10 -8.11 -7.93
CA TRP A 114 -2.90 -9.00 -6.80
C TRP A 114 -2.28 -8.25 -5.60
N ARG A 115 -2.91 -8.45 -4.42
CA ARG A 115 -2.50 -7.82 -3.16
C ARG A 115 -2.44 -6.28 -3.17
N ARG A 116 -3.31 -5.61 -3.93
CA ARG A 116 -3.49 -4.15 -3.89
C ARG A 116 -4.96 -3.83 -3.62
N PHE A 117 -5.34 -3.81 -2.35
CA PHE A 117 -6.70 -3.77 -1.85
C PHE A 117 -7.60 -4.77 -2.59
N GLU A 118 -7.09 -5.98 -2.70
CA GLU A 118 -7.72 -7.07 -3.44
C GLU A 118 -8.91 -7.60 -2.65
N TYR A 119 -10.07 -7.61 -3.28
CA TYR A 119 -11.24 -8.27 -2.71
C TYR A 119 -11.11 -9.79 -2.84
N ILE A 120 -10.98 -10.49 -1.72
CA ILE A 120 -10.79 -11.95 -1.69
C ILE A 120 -12.13 -12.68 -1.64
N GLY A 121 -13.14 -12.09 -0.99
CA GLY A 121 -14.44 -12.70 -0.85
C GLY A 121 -15.12 -12.35 0.47
N LYS A 122 -15.98 -13.26 0.96
CA LYS A 122 -16.66 -13.11 2.25
C LYS A 122 -16.34 -14.30 3.15
N THR A 123 -16.29 -14.06 4.46
CA THR A 123 -16.23 -15.14 5.45
C THR A 123 -17.52 -15.94 5.48
N GLU A 124 -17.54 -17.03 6.25
CA GLU A 124 -18.79 -17.78 6.50
C GLU A 124 -19.90 -16.96 7.14
N THR A 125 -19.53 -15.97 7.96
CA THR A 125 -20.45 -15.05 8.64
C THR A 125 -20.86 -13.86 7.76
N GLY A 126 -20.28 -13.72 6.56
CA GLY A 126 -20.60 -12.65 5.60
C GLY A 126 -19.71 -11.41 5.71
N ALA A 127 -18.71 -11.37 6.59
CA ALA A 127 -17.74 -10.28 6.63
C ALA A 127 -16.98 -10.16 5.31
N LEU A 128 -16.72 -8.92 4.86
CA LEU A 128 -15.91 -8.66 3.67
C LEU A 128 -14.45 -8.96 3.97
N VAL A 129 -13.73 -9.57 3.03
CA VAL A 129 -12.30 -9.89 3.16
C VAL A 129 -11.51 -9.24 2.05
N TYR A 130 -10.54 -8.43 2.45
CA TYR A 130 -9.58 -7.76 1.56
C TYR A 130 -8.14 -8.08 1.96
N ASP A 131 -7.23 -8.05 0.98
CA ASP A 131 -5.78 -8.15 1.21
C ASP A 131 -5.04 -7.01 0.54
N ASP A 132 -4.02 -6.48 1.22
CA ASP A 132 -3.12 -5.49 0.66
C ASP A 132 -1.66 -5.76 1.07
N TYR A 133 -0.75 -5.48 0.18
CA TYR A 133 0.68 -5.67 0.39
C TYR A 133 1.32 -4.59 1.28
N ALA A 134 0.57 -3.56 1.67
CA ALA A 134 1.04 -2.44 2.47
C ALA A 134 1.81 -2.92 3.71
N HIS A 135 3.07 -2.51 3.80
CA HIS A 135 4.00 -2.90 4.86
C HIS A 135 4.86 -1.73 5.35
N HIS A 136 4.70 -0.56 4.75
CA HIS A 136 5.28 0.71 5.19
C HIS A 136 4.19 1.59 5.83
N PRO A 137 4.49 2.42 6.87
CA PRO A 137 3.48 3.26 7.53
C PRO A 137 2.70 4.15 6.59
N THR A 138 3.33 4.74 5.57
CA THR A 138 2.66 5.57 4.55
C THR A 138 1.65 4.77 3.75
N GLU A 139 2.01 3.55 3.33
CA GLU A 139 1.09 2.66 2.61
C GLU A 139 -0.09 2.25 3.49
N ILE A 140 0.18 1.86 4.76
CA ILE A 140 -0.85 1.52 5.74
C ILE A 140 -1.81 2.69 5.94
N ASN A 141 -1.29 3.92 6.08
CA ASN A 141 -2.11 5.12 6.21
C ASN A 141 -2.99 5.35 4.98
N ALA A 142 -2.46 5.14 3.78
CA ALA A 142 -3.21 5.31 2.54
C ALA A 142 -4.36 4.29 2.43
N VAL A 143 -4.07 3.01 2.74
CA VAL A 143 -5.07 1.95 2.69
C VAL A 143 -6.13 2.13 3.77
N LEU A 144 -5.75 2.40 5.02
CA LEU A 144 -6.70 2.59 6.11
C LEU A 144 -7.56 3.86 5.92
N GLY A 145 -6.96 4.95 5.40
CA GLY A 145 -7.73 6.15 5.07
C GLY A 145 -8.77 5.89 3.97
N MET A 146 -8.43 5.11 2.96
CA MET A 146 -9.36 4.68 1.92
C MET A 146 -10.47 3.77 2.50
N VAL A 147 -10.13 2.84 3.39
CA VAL A 147 -11.13 1.99 4.07
C VAL A 147 -12.11 2.81 4.90
N GLU A 148 -11.64 3.83 5.61
CA GLU A 148 -12.51 4.75 6.38
C GLU A 148 -13.46 5.55 5.47
N GLU A 149 -12.99 5.97 4.28
CA GLU A 149 -13.79 6.70 3.29
C GLU A 149 -14.85 5.79 2.62
N GLU A 150 -14.48 4.58 2.21
CA GLU A 150 -15.34 3.65 1.45
C GLU A 150 -16.27 2.81 2.33
N PHE A 151 -15.88 2.54 3.58
CA PHE A 151 -16.60 1.66 4.51
C PHE A 151 -16.88 2.33 5.86
N PRO A 152 -17.45 3.55 5.92
CA PRO A 152 -17.54 4.36 7.14
C PRO A 152 -18.37 3.72 8.27
N ASN A 153 -19.21 2.75 7.94
CA ASN A 153 -20.11 2.10 8.89
C ASN A 153 -19.65 0.69 9.30
N LYS A 154 -18.51 0.22 8.80
CA LYS A 154 -18.01 -1.11 9.15
C LYS A 154 -16.98 -1.05 10.26
N LYS A 155 -17.08 -2.00 11.19
CA LYS A 155 -15.96 -2.29 12.10
C LYS A 155 -14.88 -3.01 11.29
N VAL A 156 -13.64 -2.54 11.41
CA VAL A 156 -12.51 -3.05 10.64
C VAL A 156 -11.58 -3.88 11.53
N PHE A 157 -11.36 -5.13 11.16
CA PHE A 157 -10.33 -5.99 11.72
C PHE A 157 -9.13 -6.00 10.79
N VAL A 158 -7.99 -5.55 11.31
CA VAL A 158 -6.74 -5.46 10.55
C VAL A 158 -5.77 -6.52 11.06
N VAL A 159 -5.41 -7.47 10.22
CA VAL A 159 -4.30 -8.39 10.52
C VAL A 159 -3.05 -7.82 9.86
N PHE A 160 -2.23 -7.12 10.63
CA PHE A 160 -0.99 -6.55 10.13
C PHE A 160 0.19 -7.48 10.45
N HIS A 161 0.90 -7.95 9.39
CA HIS A 161 2.09 -8.79 9.53
C HIS A 161 3.35 -7.92 9.42
N PRO A 162 3.95 -7.48 10.53
CA PRO A 162 5.19 -6.70 10.49
C PRO A 162 6.29 -7.50 9.78
N HIS A 163 7.02 -6.85 8.88
CA HIS A 163 8.06 -7.48 8.08
C HIS A 163 9.41 -6.86 8.38
N LEU A 164 10.40 -7.68 8.79
CA LEU A 164 11.73 -7.36 9.28
C LEU A 164 11.74 -6.72 10.68
N TYR A 165 12.61 -7.22 11.55
CA TYR A 165 12.85 -6.63 12.87
C TYR A 165 13.41 -5.22 12.75
N SER A 166 14.39 -5.02 11.85
CA SER A 166 15.02 -3.73 11.60
C SER A 166 14.03 -2.66 11.18
N ARG A 167 13.16 -2.95 10.20
CA ARG A 167 12.13 -2.02 9.75
C ARG A 167 11.13 -1.72 10.86
N THR A 168 10.64 -2.75 11.56
CA THR A 168 9.67 -2.59 12.64
C THR A 168 10.23 -1.71 13.75
N LYS A 169 11.51 -1.85 14.09
CA LYS A 169 12.20 -1.06 15.09
C LYS A 169 12.43 0.40 14.63
N LEU A 170 12.91 0.57 13.41
CA LEU A 170 13.22 1.89 12.86
C LEU A 170 11.97 2.76 12.71
N LEU A 171 10.88 2.19 12.18
CA LEU A 171 9.62 2.88 11.92
C LEU A 171 8.57 2.65 13.04
N PHE A 172 9.03 2.25 14.24
CA PHE A 172 8.13 1.83 15.31
C PHE A 172 7.05 2.86 15.65
N ARG A 173 7.43 4.13 15.80
CA ARG A 173 6.50 5.21 16.11
C ARG A 173 5.51 5.48 14.97
N ASP A 174 5.96 5.36 13.75
CA ASP A 174 5.12 5.57 12.57
C ASP A 174 4.11 4.44 12.40
N PHE A 175 4.49 3.18 12.70
CA PHE A 175 3.54 2.07 12.78
C PHE A 175 2.51 2.29 13.89
N VAL A 176 2.94 2.70 15.08
CA VAL A 176 2.02 3.02 16.18
C VAL A 176 1.01 4.09 15.73
N ASN A 177 1.47 5.18 15.15
CA ASN A 177 0.62 6.29 14.68
C ASN A 177 -0.36 5.82 13.59
N SER A 178 0.11 5.02 12.64
CA SER A 178 -0.70 4.52 11.52
C SER A 178 -1.81 3.56 11.97
N LEU A 179 -1.53 2.75 13.00
CA LEU A 179 -2.41 1.68 13.47
C LEU A 179 -3.29 2.09 14.66
N SER A 180 -3.02 3.24 15.31
CA SER A 180 -3.80 3.74 16.45
C SER A 180 -5.05 4.51 16.01
N ARG A 181 -5.93 3.87 15.21
CA ARG A 181 -7.14 4.49 14.67
C ARG A 181 -8.39 4.01 15.39
N LYS A 182 -9.38 4.89 15.52
CA LYS A 182 -10.69 4.53 16.07
C LYS A 182 -11.47 3.64 15.11
N GLY A 183 -12.22 2.69 15.64
CA GLY A 183 -13.02 1.77 14.81
C GLY A 183 -12.24 0.61 14.17
N ILE A 184 -10.94 0.55 14.42
CA ILE A 184 -10.05 -0.50 13.91
C ILE A 184 -9.57 -1.36 15.08
N GLU A 185 -9.59 -2.67 14.89
CA GLU A 185 -9.00 -3.66 15.78
C GLU A 185 -7.84 -4.34 15.09
N VAL A 186 -6.63 -4.16 15.61
CA VAL A 186 -5.38 -4.64 15.00
C VAL A 186 -4.92 -5.94 15.63
N LEU A 187 -4.72 -6.96 14.84
CA LEU A 187 -4.21 -8.26 15.24
C LEU A 187 -2.81 -8.47 14.63
N LEU A 188 -1.84 -8.73 15.49
CA LEU A 188 -0.43 -8.79 15.09
C LEU A 188 0.10 -10.22 15.30
N PRO A 189 0.40 -10.97 14.22
CA PRO A 189 1.18 -12.19 14.31
C PRO A 189 2.64 -11.87 14.66
N PRO A 190 3.52 -12.86 14.91
CA PRO A 190 4.94 -12.63 15.08
C PRO A 190 5.54 -11.87 13.91
N ILE A 191 6.57 -11.05 14.16
CA ILE A 191 7.30 -10.34 13.10
C ILE A 191 7.88 -11.36 12.12
N TYR A 192 7.68 -11.16 10.82
CA TYR A 192 8.29 -11.97 9.78
C TYR A 192 9.77 -11.58 9.60
N PRO A 193 10.71 -12.48 9.93
CA PRO A 193 12.12 -12.12 9.97
C PRO A 193 12.75 -12.03 8.56
N ALA A 194 12.15 -12.67 7.55
CA ALA A 194 12.74 -12.88 6.23
C ALA A 194 14.16 -13.48 6.33
N ARG A 195 15.19 -12.66 6.18
CA ARG A 195 16.61 -13.04 6.23
C ARG A 195 17.34 -12.56 7.50
N GLU A 196 16.63 -11.88 8.41
CA GLU A 196 17.22 -11.35 9.63
C GLU A 196 17.26 -12.41 10.73
N GLU A 197 18.26 -12.32 11.58
CA GLU A 197 18.31 -13.06 12.85
C GLU A 197 17.30 -12.46 13.83
N LEU A 198 16.88 -13.26 14.82
CA LEU A 198 15.96 -12.82 15.85
C LEU A 198 16.53 -11.63 16.62
N ASP A 199 15.83 -10.50 16.59
CA ASP A 199 16.11 -9.34 17.47
C ASP A 199 15.13 -9.34 18.65
N PRO A 200 15.59 -9.74 19.87
CA PRO A 200 14.71 -9.76 21.06
C PRO A 200 14.34 -8.39 21.57
N THR A 201 14.88 -7.30 21.01
CA THR A 201 14.61 -5.92 21.45
C THR A 201 13.34 -5.34 20.81
N ILE A 202 12.69 -6.08 19.89
CA ILE A 202 11.45 -5.69 19.23
C ILE A 202 10.54 -6.89 19.04
N SER A 203 9.23 -6.69 19.24
CA SER A 203 8.23 -7.73 19.04
C SER A 203 6.87 -7.15 18.67
N SER A 204 5.99 -7.98 18.09
CA SER A 204 4.58 -7.63 17.87
C SER A 204 3.85 -7.29 19.18
N GLY A 205 4.24 -7.91 20.28
CA GLY A 205 3.70 -7.59 21.62
C GLY A 205 4.01 -6.16 22.06
N MET A 206 5.26 -5.71 21.85
CA MET A 206 5.64 -4.33 22.14
C MET A 206 4.89 -3.32 21.26
N LEU A 207 4.70 -3.66 19.98
CA LEU A 207 3.93 -2.81 19.06
C LEU A 207 2.46 -2.73 19.49
N ALA A 208 1.83 -3.86 19.84
CA ALA A 208 0.45 -3.88 20.33
C ALA A 208 0.28 -3.06 21.62
N GLU A 209 1.22 -3.17 22.56
CA GLU A 209 1.20 -2.40 23.79
C GLU A 209 1.25 -0.89 23.55
N GLU A 210 2.12 -0.45 22.65
CA GLU A 210 2.27 0.98 22.37
C GLU A 210 1.09 1.55 21.56
N ILE A 211 0.50 0.75 20.65
CA ILE A 211 -0.76 1.11 19.98
C ILE A 211 -1.88 1.32 21.02
N ARG A 212 -2.02 0.43 22.00
CA ARG A 212 -3.02 0.59 23.09
C ARG A 212 -2.76 1.82 23.94
N LYS A 213 -1.50 2.10 24.29
CA LYS A 213 -1.13 3.34 25.03
C LYS A 213 -1.46 4.60 24.24
N SER A 214 -1.43 4.52 22.92
CA SER A 214 -1.79 5.62 22.01
C SER A 214 -3.29 5.71 21.72
N GLY A 215 -4.12 4.91 22.42
CA GLY A 215 -5.57 4.95 22.30
C GLY A 215 -6.17 4.08 21.20
N GLY A 216 -5.36 3.28 20.52
CA GLY A 216 -5.80 2.26 19.56
C GLY A 216 -6.24 0.96 20.25
N ASN A 217 -6.73 0.02 19.45
CA ASN A 217 -7.09 -1.33 19.90
C ASN A 217 -6.19 -2.35 19.15
N ALA A 218 -5.28 -3.01 19.86
CA ALA A 218 -4.35 -3.95 19.24
C ALA A 218 -4.03 -5.11 20.18
N GLU A 219 -3.84 -6.31 19.60
CA GLU A 219 -3.42 -7.51 20.31
C GLU A 219 -2.41 -8.29 19.49
N ALA A 220 -1.40 -8.87 20.17
CA ALA A 220 -0.41 -9.72 19.56
C ALA A 220 -0.75 -11.20 19.86
N TYR A 221 -0.59 -12.02 18.85
CA TYR A 221 -0.86 -13.45 18.86
C TYR A 221 0.41 -14.25 18.59
N SER A 222 0.44 -15.50 19.03
CA SER A 222 1.60 -16.38 18.82
C SER A 222 1.62 -16.99 17.41
N SER A 223 0.49 -16.99 16.69
CA SER A 223 0.37 -17.57 15.35
C SER A 223 -0.83 -17.03 14.57
N PHE A 224 -0.83 -17.26 13.26
CA PHE A 224 -1.98 -17.00 12.39
C PHE A 224 -3.18 -17.92 12.70
N GLU A 225 -2.94 -19.10 13.26
CA GLU A 225 -3.98 -20.04 13.68
C GLU A 225 -4.80 -19.48 14.83
N GLU A 226 -4.17 -18.87 15.82
CA GLU A 226 -4.85 -18.19 16.92
C GLU A 226 -5.66 -17.00 16.42
N ILE A 227 -5.10 -16.20 15.50
CA ILE A 227 -5.82 -15.09 14.87
C ILE A 227 -7.05 -15.63 14.10
N ALA A 228 -6.90 -16.71 13.32
CA ALA A 228 -8.01 -17.30 12.59
C ALA A 228 -9.12 -17.79 13.52
N GLN A 229 -8.76 -18.44 14.63
CA GLN A 229 -9.72 -18.90 15.65
C GLN A 229 -10.45 -17.71 16.28
N TYR A 230 -9.75 -16.65 16.65
CA TYR A 230 -10.35 -15.44 17.18
C TYR A 230 -11.32 -14.81 16.19
N LEU A 231 -10.90 -14.58 14.94
CA LEU A 231 -11.71 -13.95 13.90
C LEU A 231 -12.95 -14.78 13.55
N SER A 232 -12.85 -16.11 13.53
CA SER A 232 -14.00 -16.99 13.24
C SER A 232 -15.14 -16.87 14.27
N GLN A 233 -14.81 -16.44 15.49
CA GLN A 233 -15.79 -16.23 16.58
C GLN A 233 -16.31 -14.78 16.65
N LYS A 234 -15.59 -13.83 16.05
CA LYS A 234 -15.85 -12.40 16.20
C LYS A 234 -16.51 -11.77 14.98
N LEU A 235 -16.10 -12.19 13.78
CA LEU A 235 -16.56 -11.55 12.55
C LEU A 235 -18.03 -11.80 12.28
N THR A 236 -18.72 -10.74 11.87
CA THR A 236 -20.12 -10.71 11.45
C THR A 236 -20.24 -10.12 10.05
N SER A 237 -21.41 -10.15 9.43
CA SER A 237 -21.67 -9.52 8.12
C SER A 237 -21.46 -8.01 8.10
N GLU A 238 -21.46 -7.36 9.28
CA GLU A 238 -21.25 -5.92 9.41
C GLU A 238 -19.77 -5.52 9.41
N ASP A 239 -18.86 -6.50 9.44
CA ASP A 239 -17.44 -6.28 9.61
C ASP A 239 -16.68 -6.35 8.27
N LEU A 240 -15.46 -5.79 8.29
CA LEU A 240 -14.47 -5.91 7.24
C LEU A 240 -13.17 -6.48 7.84
N LEU A 241 -12.67 -7.55 7.25
CA LEU A 241 -11.34 -8.08 7.52
C LEU A 241 -10.38 -7.59 6.45
N LEU A 242 -9.28 -6.97 6.88
CA LEU A 242 -8.19 -6.53 6.02
C LEU A 242 -6.90 -7.18 6.49
N THR A 243 -6.25 -7.94 5.61
CA THR A 243 -4.89 -8.42 5.85
C THR A 243 -3.89 -7.47 5.20
N LEU A 244 -2.86 -7.09 5.96
CA LEU A 244 -1.81 -6.15 5.54
C LEU A 244 -0.43 -6.77 5.72
N GLY A 245 0.46 -6.56 4.76
CA GLY A 245 1.88 -6.87 4.91
C GLY A 245 2.49 -7.62 3.73
N ALA A 246 3.81 -7.51 3.61
CA ALA A 246 4.60 -8.19 2.57
C ALA A 246 4.80 -9.69 2.80
N GLY A 247 4.43 -10.19 3.99
CA GLY A 247 4.55 -11.61 4.37
C GLY A 247 3.34 -12.46 3.97
N GLU A 248 3.06 -13.48 4.80
CA GLU A 248 2.06 -14.51 4.52
C GLU A 248 0.64 -14.18 5.00
N SER A 249 0.36 -12.92 5.35
CA SER A 249 -0.96 -12.47 5.83
C SER A 249 -2.09 -12.79 4.85
N ASN A 250 -1.83 -12.76 3.55
CA ASN A 250 -2.78 -13.12 2.50
C ASN A 250 -3.28 -14.57 2.61
N ASN A 251 -2.46 -15.52 3.09
CA ASN A 251 -2.88 -16.90 3.28
C ASN A 251 -4.03 -16.98 4.29
N LEU A 252 -4.03 -16.12 5.32
CA LEU A 252 -5.13 -16.03 6.27
C LEU A 252 -6.41 -15.50 5.60
N ALA A 253 -6.30 -14.49 4.74
CA ALA A 253 -7.44 -13.95 3.98
C ALA A 253 -8.09 -15.05 3.14
N TYR A 254 -7.30 -15.78 2.34
CA TYR A 254 -7.81 -16.89 1.53
C TYR A 254 -8.39 -18.04 2.37
N LYS A 255 -7.81 -18.33 3.54
CA LYS A 255 -8.31 -19.38 4.44
C LYS A 255 -9.67 -19.03 5.05
N LEU A 256 -9.91 -17.76 5.37
CA LEU A 256 -11.15 -17.30 6.01
C LEU A 256 -12.24 -16.94 5.00
N ALA A 257 -11.86 -16.56 3.78
CA ALA A 257 -12.82 -16.27 2.73
C ALA A 257 -13.34 -17.55 2.09
N ARG A 258 -14.64 -17.59 1.83
CA ARG A 258 -15.19 -18.57 0.89
C ARG A 258 -14.88 -18.11 -0.53
N PRO A 259 -14.29 -18.96 -1.39
CA PRO A 259 -14.11 -18.58 -2.78
C PRO A 259 -15.49 -18.25 -3.36
N GLN A 260 -15.63 -17.05 -3.91
CA GLN A 260 -16.79 -16.78 -4.75
C GLN A 260 -16.72 -17.77 -5.93
N LYS A 261 -17.81 -18.46 -6.21
CA LYS A 261 -17.99 -19.04 -7.54
C LYS A 261 -17.80 -17.87 -8.51
N GLN A 262 -16.75 -17.94 -9.32
CA GLN A 262 -16.63 -17.03 -10.46
C GLN A 262 -17.91 -17.22 -11.29
N ASP A 263 -18.86 -16.31 -11.13
CA ASP A 263 -19.88 -16.13 -12.13
C ASP A 263 -19.13 -15.65 -13.37
N ASN A 264 -18.97 -16.57 -14.30
CA ASN A 264 -18.34 -16.32 -15.60
C ASN A 264 -19.06 -15.13 -16.26
N PHE A 265 -18.32 -14.01 -16.35
CA PHE A 265 -18.68 -12.91 -17.24
C PHE A 265 -18.15 -13.21 -18.65
#